data_cabe56d557f399a580134d7a697e839d
#
_entry.id   cabe56d557f399a580134d7a697e839d
#
_cell.length_a   1.000
_cell.length_b   1.000
_cell.length_c   1.000
_cell.angle_alpha   90.00
_cell.angle_beta   90.00
_cell.angle_gamma   90.00
#
_symmetry.space_group_name_H-M   'P 1'
#
loop_
_entity.id
_entity.type
_entity.pdbx_description
1 polymer ?
#
loop_
_entity_poly.entity_id
_entity_poly.type
_entity_poly.pdbx_seq_one_letter_code
_entity_poly.pdbx_strand_id
1 'polypeptide(L)'
;IMPDRFANGNPDNDIVPGMLENKVDRKEQYGRHGGDLKGIEDHLDYLEDLGVTAIWLNPTQENDMPEGSYHGYAITDYFQVDRRYGSNEDFLRMVDKAHEKGLKVVMDMIFNHCGSHNFLFSDKPSKDWFNFKSEYVGTSYKTASVQDVHASDYEYKIAVDGWFTQAMPDLNQRNRHVARFLIQSSIWWIEYAG
;
A
#
# COMPACT_ATOMS: atom_id res chain seq x y z
N ILE A 1 -3.74 -5.65 10.52
CA ILE A 1 -5.06 -4.94 10.40
C ILE A 1 -5.19 -4.37 9.00
N MET A 2 -6.33 -4.61 8.37
CA MET A 2 -6.73 -3.92 7.14
C MET A 2 -7.63 -2.74 7.53
N PRO A 3 -7.19 -1.49 7.41
CA PRO A 3 -7.93 -0.32 7.93
C PRO A 3 -9.37 -0.26 7.44
N ASP A 4 -9.59 -0.37 6.13
CA ASP A 4 -10.92 -0.33 5.51
C ASP A 4 -11.93 -1.33 6.12
N ARG A 5 -11.44 -2.45 6.68
CA ARG A 5 -12.29 -3.55 7.21
C ARG A 5 -12.40 -3.56 8.73
N PHE A 6 -11.62 -2.75 9.43
CA PHE A 6 -11.52 -2.85 10.88
C PHE A 6 -12.65 -2.07 11.58
N ALA A 7 -12.63 -0.76 11.49
CA ALA A 7 -13.65 0.10 12.09
C ALA A 7 -13.71 1.45 11.35
N ASN A 8 -14.91 1.99 11.19
CA ASN A 8 -15.15 3.35 10.68
C ASN A 8 -15.28 4.29 11.89
N GLY A 9 -14.31 5.16 12.09
CA GLY A 9 -14.29 6.16 13.15
C GLY A 9 -14.71 7.55 12.68
N ASN A 10 -14.62 7.80 11.36
CA ASN A 10 -14.98 9.07 10.76
C ASN A 10 -15.73 8.88 9.42
N PRO A 11 -17.06 8.79 9.43
CA PRO A 11 -17.83 8.63 8.20
C PRO A 11 -17.70 9.79 7.18
N ASP A 12 -17.18 10.94 7.58
CA ASP A 12 -17.03 12.10 6.70
C ASP A 12 -15.92 11.90 5.65
N ASN A 13 -14.98 10.97 5.90
CA ASN A 13 -13.92 10.62 4.95
C ASN A 13 -14.25 9.39 4.07
N ASP A 14 -15.40 8.76 4.25
CA ASP A 14 -15.80 7.58 3.45
C ASP A 14 -15.78 7.86 1.96
N ILE A 15 -16.18 9.08 1.57
CA ILE A 15 -16.22 9.54 0.17
C ILE A 15 -15.47 10.86 0.06
N VAL A 16 -14.36 10.84 -0.65
CA VAL A 16 -13.53 12.02 -0.85
C VAL A 16 -13.69 12.53 -2.28
N PRO A 17 -14.13 13.78 -2.49
CA PRO A 17 -14.27 14.35 -3.82
C PRO A 17 -12.96 14.30 -4.61
N GLY A 18 -13.04 13.83 -5.85
CA GLY A 18 -11.88 13.72 -6.75
C GLY A 18 -11.13 12.40 -6.67
N MET A 19 -11.43 11.51 -5.73
CA MET A 19 -10.93 10.14 -5.75
C MET A 19 -11.75 9.25 -6.68
N LEU A 20 -11.08 8.30 -7.34
CA LEU A 20 -11.67 7.46 -8.40
C LEU A 20 -12.69 6.46 -7.84
N GLU A 21 -12.32 5.69 -6.81
CA GLU A 21 -13.26 4.81 -6.12
C GLU A 21 -13.93 5.59 -4.98
N ASN A 22 -15.13 6.10 -5.24
CA ASN A 22 -15.88 6.99 -4.36
C ASN A 22 -17.20 6.37 -3.84
N LYS A 23 -17.21 5.06 -3.65
CA LYS A 23 -18.36 4.31 -3.15
C LYS A 23 -17.97 3.49 -1.94
N VAL A 24 -18.82 3.50 -0.90
CA VAL A 24 -18.74 2.59 0.24
C VAL A 24 -19.94 1.65 0.19
N ASP A 25 -19.67 0.34 0.20
CA ASP A 25 -20.71 -0.68 0.22
C ASP A 25 -20.21 -1.95 0.93
N ARG A 26 -20.63 -2.11 2.17
CA ARG A 26 -20.22 -3.26 3.01
C ARG A 26 -20.69 -4.63 2.52
N LYS A 27 -21.58 -4.68 1.51
CA LYS A 27 -22.02 -5.91 0.89
C LYS A 27 -21.14 -6.33 -0.28
N GLU A 28 -20.39 -5.39 -0.83
CA GLU A 28 -19.43 -5.66 -1.92
C GLU A 28 -18.11 -6.18 -1.35
N GLN A 29 -17.78 -7.42 -1.67
CA GLN A 29 -16.59 -8.11 -1.17
C GLN A 29 -15.29 -7.34 -1.49
N TYR A 30 -15.21 -6.77 -2.68
CA TYR A 30 -14.03 -6.09 -3.20
C TYR A 30 -14.15 -4.55 -3.21
N GLY A 31 -15.27 -4.02 -2.72
CA GLY A 31 -15.50 -2.60 -2.54
C GLY A 31 -14.97 -2.09 -1.19
N ARG A 32 -14.99 -0.80 -1.01
CA ARG A 32 -14.63 -0.15 0.26
C ARG A 32 -15.75 -0.32 1.30
N HIS A 33 -15.35 -0.47 2.56
CA HIS A 33 -16.27 -0.61 3.71
C HIS A 33 -16.23 0.58 4.67
N GLY A 34 -15.32 1.53 4.45
CA GLY A 34 -15.25 2.80 5.18
C GLY A 34 -14.49 2.73 6.50
N GLY A 35 -13.75 1.67 6.78
CA GLY A 35 -12.84 1.68 7.94
C GLY A 35 -11.66 2.63 7.71
N ASP A 36 -11.13 3.24 8.79
CA ASP A 36 -10.16 4.32 8.75
C ASP A 36 -9.19 4.33 9.94
N LEU A 37 -8.25 5.29 9.95
CA LEU A 37 -7.26 5.45 11.03
C LEU A 37 -7.93 5.84 12.35
N LYS A 38 -8.99 6.65 12.29
CA LYS A 38 -9.75 7.03 13.50
C LYS A 38 -10.42 5.83 14.14
N GLY A 39 -10.97 4.92 13.33
CA GLY A 39 -11.52 3.65 13.81
C GLY A 39 -10.48 2.77 14.48
N ILE A 40 -9.24 2.74 13.97
CA ILE A 40 -8.14 2.04 14.64
C ILE A 40 -7.79 2.73 15.96
N GLU A 41 -7.64 4.07 15.94
CA GLU A 41 -7.34 4.88 17.12
C GLU A 41 -8.36 4.64 18.25
N ASP A 42 -9.65 4.61 17.92
CA ASP A 42 -10.74 4.41 18.89
C ASP A 42 -10.78 2.99 19.49
N HIS A 43 -10.07 2.05 18.89
CA HIS A 43 -10.02 0.66 19.35
C HIS A 43 -8.63 0.23 19.88
N LEU A 44 -7.73 1.17 20.17
CA LEU A 44 -6.42 0.85 20.75
C LEU A 44 -6.52 0.17 22.12
N ASP A 45 -7.51 0.55 22.94
CA ASP A 45 -7.77 -0.12 24.23
C ASP A 45 -8.11 -1.61 24.04
N TYR A 46 -8.97 -1.91 23.06
CA TYR A 46 -9.29 -3.29 22.71
C TYR A 46 -8.06 -4.09 22.27
N LEU A 47 -7.17 -3.46 21.46
CA LEU A 47 -5.94 -4.12 20.99
C LEU A 47 -4.94 -4.35 22.15
N GLU A 48 -4.84 -3.40 23.09
CA GLU A 48 -4.05 -3.53 24.30
C GLU A 48 -4.59 -4.66 25.18
N ASP A 49 -5.89 -4.69 25.46
CA ASP A 49 -6.57 -5.73 26.24
C ASP A 49 -6.44 -7.13 25.61
N LEU A 50 -6.40 -7.20 24.28
CA LEU A 50 -6.14 -8.44 23.53
C LEU A 50 -4.71 -8.98 23.77
N GLY A 51 -3.80 -8.16 24.30
CA GLY A 51 -2.43 -8.54 24.63
C GLY A 51 -1.47 -8.52 23.44
N VAL A 52 -1.82 -7.85 22.33
CA VAL A 52 -0.87 -7.66 21.22
C VAL A 52 0.19 -6.61 21.61
N THR A 53 1.38 -6.73 21.07
CA THR A 53 2.49 -5.80 21.33
C THR A 53 2.86 -4.97 20.11
N ALA A 54 2.32 -5.31 18.95
CA ALA A 54 2.50 -4.57 17.70
C ALA A 54 1.28 -4.76 16.81
N ILE A 55 0.94 -3.72 16.06
CA ILE A 55 -0.08 -3.76 15.02
C ILE A 55 0.59 -3.57 13.67
N TRP A 56 0.29 -4.46 12.73
CA TRP A 56 0.73 -4.37 11.35
C TRP A 56 -0.46 -3.93 10.50
N LEU A 57 -0.35 -2.76 9.93
CA LEU A 57 -1.39 -2.20 9.05
C LEU A 57 -1.09 -2.58 7.60
N ASN A 58 -2.11 -3.01 6.85
CA ASN A 58 -2.04 -2.98 5.39
C ASN A 58 -1.59 -1.58 4.94
N PRO A 59 -1.04 -1.44 3.72
CA PRO A 59 -0.55 -0.14 3.27
C PRO A 59 -1.59 0.96 3.49
N THR A 60 -1.18 2.00 4.20
CA THR A 60 -2.02 3.18 4.50
C THR A 60 -1.80 4.32 3.52
N GLN A 61 -0.78 4.21 2.66
CA GLN A 61 -0.50 5.20 1.61
C GLN A 61 -1.66 5.27 0.60
N GLU A 62 -1.77 6.42 -0.06
CA GLU A 62 -2.85 6.67 -1.01
C GLU A 62 -2.90 5.58 -2.10
N ASN A 63 -4.10 5.06 -2.32
CA ASN A 63 -4.41 4.06 -3.32
C ASN A 63 -5.59 4.55 -4.16
N ASP A 64 -5.36 5.61 -4.95
CA ASP A 64 -6.39 6.19 -5.81
C ASP A 64 -6.54 5.41 -7.12
N MET A 65 -7.02 4.18 -6.97
CA MET A 65 -7.35 3.28 -8.07
C MET A 65 -8.87 3.27 -8.28
N PRO A 66 -9.37 3.00 -9.51
CA PRO A 66 -10.80 3.02 -9.81
C PRO A 66 -11.58 1.86 -9.16
N GLU A 67 -10.88 0.78 -8.78
CA GLU A 67 -11.46 -0.42 -8.19
C GLU A 67 -10.47 -1.06 -7.20
N GLY A 68 -11.01 -1.71 -6.17
CA GLY A 68 -10.22 -2.52 -5.23
C GLY A 68 -9.26 -1.73 -4.36
N SER A 69 -9.45 -0.43 -4.18
CA SER A 69 -8.52 0.41 -3.41
C SER A 69 -8.50 0.08 -1.91
N TYR A 70 -9.48 -0.67 -1.42
CA TYR A 70 -9.65 -1.03 0.00
C TYR A 70 -8.44 -1.76 0.60
N HIS A 71 -7.67 -2.48 -0.21
CA HIS A 71 -6.56 -3.30 0.30
C HIS A 71 -5.25 -2.53 0.48
N GLY A 72 -5.08 -1.35 -0.16
CA GLY A 72 -3.89 -0.48 -0.03
C GLY A 72 -2.69 -0.84 -0.92
N TYR A 73 -2.65 -2.02 -1.56
CA TYR A 73 -1.45 -2.52 -2.23
C TYR A 73 -1.13 -1.89 -3.60
N ALA A 74 -2.00 -1.07 -4.17
CA ALA A 74 -1.74 -0.37 -5.43
C ALA A 74 -1.44 1.12 -5.18
N ILE A 75 -0.32 1.41 -4.53
CA ILE A 75 0.05 2.75 -4.03
C ILE A 75 0.15 3.74 -5.19
N THR A 76 -0.56 4.86 -5.08
CA THR A 76 -0.53 5.98 -6.03
C THR A 76 0.29 7.16 -5.53
N ASP A 77 0.45 7.32 -4.21
CA ASP A 77 1.37 8.27 -3.59
C ASP A 77 2.05 7.64 -2.37
N TYR A 78 3.40 7.62 -2.36
CA TYR A 78 4.19 7.00 -1.30
C TYR A 78 4.36 7.89 -0.05
N PHE A 79 4.02 9.18 -0.13
CA PHE A 79 4.22 10.16 0.94
C PHE A 79 2.91 10.70 1.53
N GLN A 80 1.77 10.21 1.02
CA GLN A 80 0.44 10.63 1.42
C GLN A 80 -0.34 9.44 1.97
N VAL A 81 -0.98 9.59 3.11
CA VAL A 81 -2.01 8.66 3.58
C VAL A 81 -3.22 8.71 2.64
N ASP A 82 -3.87 7.58 2.40
CA ASP A 82 -5.13 7.53 1.66
C ASP A 82 -6.15 8.43 2.35
N ARG A 83 -6.64 9.42 1.63
CA ARG A 83 -7.54 10.45 2.17
C ARG A 83 -8.83 9.88 2.74
N ARG A 84 -9.20 8.66 2.35
CA ARG A 84 -10.34 7.91 2.90
C ARG A 84 -10.00 7.17 4.19
N TYR A 85 -8.72 7.14 4.58
CA TYR A 85 -8.27 6.69 5.90
C TYR A 85 -8.01 7.85 6.84
N GLY A 86 -7.77 9.06 6.32
CA GLY A 86 -7.41 10.26 7.04
C GLY A 86 -6.28 11.03 6.40
N SER A 87 -5.61 11.83 7.18
CA SER A 87 -4.43 12.61 6.77
C SER A 87 -3.13 12.00 7.31
N ASN A 88 -1.99 12.57 6.91
CA ASN A 88 -0.70 12.23 7.49
C ASN A 88 -0.65 12.53 9.00
N GLU A 89 -1.28 13.63 9.41
CA GLU A 89 -1.41 14.04 10.82
C GLU A 89 -2.29 13.06 11.61
N ASP A 90 -3.33 12.50 10.99
CA ASP A 90 -4.15 11.45 11.62
C ASP A 90 -3.35 10.17 11.82
N PHE A 91 -2.48 9.82 10.87
CA PHE A 91 -1.56 8.68 11.02
C PHE A 91 -0.58 8.91 12.17
N LEU A 92 0.10 10.07 12.19
CA LEU A 92 1.00 10.45 13.29
C LEU A 92 0.30 10.35 14.64
N ARG A 93 -0.87 10.96 14.78
CA ARG A 93 -1.65 10.94 16.03
C ARG A 93 -2.03 9.51 16.46
N MET A 94 -2.44 8.66 15.51
CA MET A 94 -2.76 7.26 15.80
C MET A 94 -1.51 6.49 16.27
N VAL A 95 -0.35 6.72 15.66
CA VAL A 95 0.92 6.12 16.04
C VAL A 95 1.32 6.57 17.45
N ASP A 96 1.28 7.87 17.74
CA ASP A 96 1.58 8.41 19.08
C ASP A 96 0.72 7.74 20.16
N LYS A 97 -0.59 7.64 19.94
CA LYS A 97 -1.51 6.99 20.88
C LYS A 97 -1.27 5.49 21.03
N ALA A 98 -0.87 4.81 19.96
CA ALA A 98 -0.47 3.41 20.04
C ALA A 98 0.80 3.25 20.88
N HIS A 99 1.79 4.12 20.70
CA HIS A 99 3.03 4.15 21.48
C HIS A 99 2.78 4.45 22.96
N GLU A 100 1.87 5.38 23.30
CA GLU A 100 1.46 5.63 24.70
C GLU A 100 0.91 4.38 25.41
N LYS A 101 0.34 3.44 24.64
CA LYS A 101 -0.16 2.14 25.13
C LYS A 101 0.88 1.02 25.03
N GLY A 102 2.10 1.33 24.64
CA GLY A 102 3.17 0.33 24.43
C GLY A 102 2.99 -0.53 23.19
N LEU A 103 2.06 -0.19 22.30
CA LEU A 103 1.85 -0.87 21.02
C LEU A 103 2.80 -0.30 19.96
N LYS A 104 3.56 -1.15 19.28
CA LYS A 104 4.35 -0.75 18.12
C LYS A 104 3.48 -0.74 16.86
N VAL A 105 3.80 0.13 15.91
CA VAL A 105 3.11 0.20 14.61
C VAL A 105 4.05 -0.22 13.51
N VAL A 106 3.62 -1.17 12.67
CA VAL A 106 4.32 -1.61 11.47
C VAL A 106 3.53 -1.16 10.25
N MET A 107 4.13 -0.28 9.45
CA MET A 107 3.58 0.16 8.18
C MET A 107 4.02 -0.81 7.08
N ASP A 108 3.06 -1.39 6.36
CA ASP A 108 3.35 -2.26 5.21
C ASP A 108 3.81 -1.40 4.01
N MET A 109 5.05 -1.56 3.59
CA MET A 109 5.66 -0.78 2.50
C MET A 109 5.80 -1.64 1.24
N ILE A 110 5.22 -1.18 0.15
CA ILE A 110 5.20 -1.91 -1.13
C ILE A 110 6.33 -1.45 -2.03
N PHE A 111 7.37 -2.27 -2.15
CA PHE A 111 8.56 -1.98 -2.95
C PHE A 111 8.57 -2.67 -4.32
N ASN A 112 7.75 -3.71 -4.50
CA ASN A 112 7.73 -4.50 -5.73
C ASN A 112 7.03 -3.74 -6.88
N HIS A 113 5.92 -3.12 -6.61
CA HIS A 113 5.06 -2.46 -7.61
C HIS A 113 4.39 -1.21 -7.03
N CYS A 114 3.73 -0.45 -7.89
CA CYS A 114 2.82 0.61 -7.48
C CYS A 114 1.48 0.46 -8.21
N GLY A 115 0.52 1.34 -7.94
CA GLY A 115 -0.70 1.44 -8.74
C GLY A 115 -0.43 2.03 -10.13
N SER A 116 -1.17 1.61 -11.15
CA SER A 116 -1.05 2.16 -12.50
C SER A 116 -1.49 3.62 -12.61
N HIS A 117 -2.18 4.14 -11.59
CA HIS A 117 -2.53 5.56 -11.45
C HIS A 117 -1.49 6.37 -10.68
N ASN A 118 -0.38 5.75 -10.25
CA ASN A 118 0.75 6.48 -9.69
C ASN A 118 1.33 7.41 -10.77
N PHE A 119 1.58 8.69 -10.43
CA PHE A 119 2.11 9.69 -11.37
C PHE A 119 3.45 9.27 -12.01
N LEU A 120 4.30 8.54 -11.28
CA LEU A 120 5.56 8.00 -11.81
C LEU A 120 5.35 6.99 -12.94
N PHE A 121 4.17 6.38 -13.04
CA PHE A 121 3.87 5.47 -14.15
C PHE A 121 3.54 6.23 -15.43
N SER A 122 2.84 7.35 -15.35
CA SER A 122 2.52 8.22 -16.50
C SER A 122 3.70 9.12 -16.89
N ASP A 123 4.36 9.74 -15.90
CA ASP A 123 5.49 10.66 -16.07
C ASP A 123 6.73 10.09 -15.37
N LYS A 124 7.32 9.07 -15.97
CA LYS A 124 8.46 8.36 -15.38
C LYS A 124 9.75 9.15 -15.49
N PRO A 125 10.55 9.19 -14.40
CA PRO A 125 11.84 9.90 -14.40
C PRO A 125 12.89 9.32 -15.36
N SER A 126 12.81 8.02 -15.67
CA SER A 126 13.70 7.34 -16.63
C SER A 126 12.97 6.23 -17.38
N LYS A 127 13.55 5.78 -18.53
CA LYS A 127 12.95 4.73 -19.37
C LYS A 127 12.85 3.38 -18.67
N ASP A 128 13.75 3.13 -17.72
CA ASP A 128 13.92 1.88 -16.98
C ASP A 128 13.39 1.97 -15.53
N TRP A 129 12.45 2.90 -15.26
CA TRP A 129 11.80 3.01 -13.96
C TRP A 129 10.92 1.81 -13.64
N PHE A 130 10.28 1.24 -14.68
CA PHE A 130 9.42 0.06 -14.59
C PHE A 130 9.93 -1.05 -15.50
N ASN A 131 9.76 -2.29 -15.08
CA ASN A 131 9.97 -3.45 -15.91
C ASN A 131 8.78 -3.64 -16.88
N PHE A 132 9.03 -4.18 -18.09
CA PHE A 132 8.02 -4.45 -19.13
C PHE A 132 7.04 -3.29 -19.42
N LYS A 133 7.52 -2.04 -19.40
CA LYS A 133 6.61 -0.90 -19.57
C LYS A 133 5.98 -0.78 -20.97
N SER A 134 6.57 -1.36 -22.00
CA SER A 134 6.08 -1.31 -23.38
C SER A 134 4.87 -2.20 -23.61
N GLU A 135 4.73 -3.25 -22.83
CA GLU A 135 3.57 -4.14 -22.84
C GLU A 135 3.40 -4.83 -21.49
N TYR A 136 2.18 -5.17 -21.16
CA TYR A 136 1.88 -5.92 -19.95
C TYR A 136 2.39 -7.36 -20.03
N VAL A 137 3.26 -7.72 -19.09
CA VAL A 137 3.69 -9.08 -18.86
C VAL A 137 3.39 -9.41 -17.39
N GLY A 138 2.41 -10.26 -17.16
CA GLY A 138 2.05 -10.68 -15.79
C GLY A 138 3.11 -11.58 -15.19
N THR A 139 3.40 -11.42 -13.90
CA THR A 139 4.32 -12.30 -13.18
C THR A 139 3.83 -13.73 -13.11
N SER A 140 4.73 -14.68 -13.25
CA SER A 140 4.48 -16.11 -13.07
C SER A 140 4.82 -16.61 -11.65
N TYR A 141 4.94 -15.73 -10.66
CA TYR A 141 5.42 -16.09 -9.32
C TYR A 141 4.64 -17.25 -8.65
N LYS A 142 3.35 -17.41 -8.98
CA LYS A 142 2.52 -18.50 -8.45
C LYS A 142 2.82 -19.87 -9.04
N THR A 143 3.35 -19.90 -10.25
CA THR A 143 3.65 -21.12 -11.01
C THR A 143 5.12 -21.30 -11.26
N ALA A 144 5.92 -20.28 -10.97
CA ALA A 144 7.32 -20.28 -11.27
C ALA A 144 8.09 -20.99 -10.18
N SER A 145 8.87 -21.55 -10.62
CA SER A 145 10.18 -22.07 -10.44
C SER A 145 11.21 -21.02 -9.96
N VAL A 146 10.83 -19.93 -9.27
CA VAL A 146 11.82 -18.98 -8.74
C VAL A 146 12.80 -19.69 -7.81
N GLN A 147 12.37 -20.78 -7.20
CA GLN A 147 13.18 -21.66 -6.36
C GLN A 147 13.69 -22.91 -7.09
N ASP A 148 13.31 -23.10 -8.35
CA ASP A 148 13.74 -24.24 -9.15
C ASP A 148 15.10 -23.94 -9.81
N VAL A 149 16.13 -24.67 -9.43
CA VAL A 149 17.49 -24.52 -9.98
C VAL A 149 17.57 -24.83 -11.46
N HIS A 150 16.54 -25.43 -12.05
CA HIS A 150 16.44 -25.75 -13.47
C HIS A 150 15.53 -24.79 -14.26
N ALA A 151 14.97 -23.74 -13.60
CA ALA A 151 14.22 -22.72 -14.29
C ALA A 151 15.08 -22.05 -15.37
N SER A 152 14.49 -21.76 -16.52
CA SER A 152 15.15 -20.95 -17.53
C SER A 152 15.30 -19.50 -17.07
N ASP A 153 16.32 -18.79 -17.55
CA ASP A 153 16.51 -17.36 -17.29
C ASP A 153 15.28 -16.54 -17.68
N TYR A 154 14.58 -16.97 -18.73
CA TYR A 154 13.35 -16.33 -19.18
C TYR A 154 12.22 -16.48 -18.17
N GLU A 155 11.97 -17.69 -17.66
CA GLU A 155 10.93 -17.93 -16.65
C GLU A 155 11.24 -17.21 -15.35
N TYR A 156 12.52 -17.26 -14.91
CA TYR A 156 12.97 -16.51 -13.74
C TYR A 156 12.73 -15.01 -13.93
N LYS A 157 13.07 -14.46 -15.10
CA LYS A 157 12.84 -13.06 -15.42
C LYS A 157 11.35 -12.69 -15.37
N ILE A 158 10.47 -13.50 -15.92
CA ILE A 158 9.00 -13.27 -15.86
C ILE A 158 8.50 -13.32 -14.42
N ALA A 159 9.02 -14.25 -13.62
CA ALA A 159 8.60 -14.37 -12.22
C ALA A 159 9.00 -13.15 -11.38
N VAL A 160 10.20 -12.59 -11.62
CA VAL A 160 10.77 -11.49 -10.83
C VAL A 160 10.38 -10.11 -11.35
N ASP A 161 10.35 -9.93 -12.67
CA ASP A 161 10.14 -8.62 -13.32
C ASP A 161 8.70 -8.43 -13.83
N GLY A 162 7.90 -9.50 -13.87
CA GLY A 162 6.51 -9.42 -14.33
C GLY A 162 5.63 -8.61 -13.39
N TRP A 163 4.65 -7.91 -13.95
CA TRP A 163 3.72 -7.11 -13.16
C TRP A 163 2.83 -8.00 -12.28
N PHE A 164 2.57 -7.55 -11.06
CA PHE A 164 1.71 -8.30 -10.15
C PHE A 164 0.30 -8.47 -10.71
N THR A 165 -0.27 -7.38 -11.24
CA THR A 165 -1.48 -7.37 -12.09
C THR A 165 -1.33 -6.28 -13.14
N GLN A 166 -2.25 -6.21 -14.09
CA GLN A 166 -2.30 -5.12 -15.07
C GLN A 166 -2.40 -3.72 -14.41
N ALA A 167 -3.04 -3.64 -13.25
CA ALA A 167 -3.19 -2.42 -12.46
C ALA A 167 -2.00 -2.15 -11.52
N MET A 168 -1.04 -3.08 -11.42
CA MET A 168 0.10 -3.00 -10.50
C MET A 168 1.42 -3.26 -11.26
N PRO A 169 1.93 -2.22 -11.98
CA PRO A 169 3.18 -2.30 -12.73
C PRO A 169 4.37 -2.49 -11.81
N ASP A 170 5.29 -3.35 -12.25
CA ASP A 170 6.48 -3.71 -11.52
C ASP A 170 7.54 -2.61 -11.57
N LEU A 171 8.04 -2.21 -10.39
CA LEU A 171 9.12 -1.24 -10.23
C LEU A 171 10.48 -1.91 -10.45
N ASN A 172 11.36 -1.26 -11.20
CA ASN A 172 12.71 -1.78 -11.43
C ASN A 172 13.67 -1.40 -10.28
N GLN A 173 13.71 -2.17 -9.21
CA GLN A 173 14.57 -1.93 -8.05
C GLN A 173 16.08 -2.03 -8.38
N ARG A 174 16.47 -2.60 -9.52
CA ARG A 174 17.86 -2.58 -10.02
C ARG A 174 18.26 -1.18 -10.53
N ASN A 175 17.29 -0.34 -10.88
CA ASN A 175 17.55 1.08 -11.09
C ASN A 175 17.82 1.76 -9.73
N ARG A 176 19.05 2.29 -9.58
CA ARG A 176 19.48 2.94 -8.31
C ARG A 176 18.59 4.09 -7.87
N HIS A 177 17.92 4.76 -8.80
CA HIS A 177 17.04 5.89 -8.47
C HIS A 177 15.70 5.41 -7.93
N VAL A 178 15.16 4.31 -8.47
CA VAL A 178 13.98 3.62 -7.91
C VAL A 178 14.30 3.13 -6.50
N ALA A 179 15.40 2.43 -6.32
CA ALA A 179 15.81 1.92 -5.00
C ALA A 179 15.96 3.07 -3.98
N ARG A 180 16.61 4.18 -4.36
CA ARG A 180 16.74 5.36 -3.48
C ARG A 180 15.40 6.00 -3.16
N PHE A 181 14.51 6.15 -4.13
CA PHE A 181 13.18 6.68 -3.93
C PHE A 181 12.41 5.87 -2.88
N LEU A 182 12.40 4.54 -3.00
CA LEU A 182 11.73 3.64 -2.06
C LEU A 182 12.35 3.68 -0.66
N ILE A 183 13.68 3.71 -0.57
CA ILE A 183 14.39 3.85 0.70
C ILE A 183 14.07 5.21 1.35
N GLN A 184 14.10 6.30 0.58
CA GLN A 184 13.81 7.63 1.09
C GLN A 184 12.37 7.77 1.57
N SER A 185 11.39 7.15 0.89
CA SER A 185 10.01 7.16 1.36
C SER A 185 9.87 6.41 2.70
N SER A 186 10.59 5.31 2.88
CA SER A 186 10.59 4.56 4.14
C SER A 186 11.21 5.36 5.28
N ILE A 187 12.37 5.99 5.04
CA ILE A 187 13.04 6.84 6.03
C ILE A 187 12.15 8.04 6.39
N TRP A 188 11.49 8.63 5.40
CA TRP A 188 10.58 9.74 5.62
C TRP A 188 9.44 9.37 6.57
N TRP A 189 8.80 8.21 6.39
CA TRP A 189 7.74 7.74 7.29
C TRP A 189 8.25 7.47 8.70
N ILE A 190 9.46 6.89 8.84
CA ILE A 190 10.08 6.65 10.15
C ILE A 190 10.38 7.99 10.85
N GLU A 191 10.94 8.98 10.14
CA GLU A 191 11.23 10.29 10.71
C GLU A 191 9.97 11.11 11.00
N TYR A 192 8.91 10.92 10.21
CA TYR A 192 7.65 11.64 10.36
C TYR A 192 6.79 11.11 11.50
N ALA A 193 6.72 9.79 11.67
CA ALA A 193 5.77 9.15 12.59
C ALA A 193 6.43 8.42 13.79
N GLY A 194 7.77 8.37 13.88
CA GLY A 194 8.48 7.72 14.99
C GLY A 194 8.65 6.24 14.79
#